data_5b778fda597ccef6b52042d83384f9ca
#
_entry.id   5b778fda597ccef6b52042d83384f9ca
#
_cell.length_a   1.000
_cell.length_b   1.000
_cell.length_c   1.000
_cell.angle_alpha   90.00
_cell.angle_beta   90.00
_cell.angle_gamma   90.00
#
_symmetry.space_group_name_H-M   'P 1'
#
loop_
_entity.id
_entity.type
_entity.pdbx_description
1 polymer ?
#
loop_
_entity_poly.entity_id
_entity_poly.type
_entity_poly.pdbx_seq_one_letter_code
_entity_poly.pdbx_strand_id
1 'polypeptide(L)'
;MTRSRTEATGLHVGIIGSGLAGLSAACTLAARGHQVEVFEKNPWLGGKAAQLNEQGFRFDMGPTILIQPSMLRKIFSEADRNLDDYVNLVRLSPQWRCFFEDGQVLDLKDDAREMSADLDCVWPGMGKGYLKLLDTSERLHSISDRFFFWRSVGSMRDTMDIGGAFDINVLRDVMRMRLGKTVAGTIREFIPDANTAQMLDHFVQYVGSSPDASPAILCAIGHMQMEEGIWYPMGGTRAVPEALVKLATELGVVFHTGTDIAQILTDAPWHGAGSAKSVTGLVTTGGDRYSFDAIVSNSDAVRTHRELIGGAAGRHFDEKRAYEPACSGVVLYLGLNQRYDHLAHHDFVFSRDAHEEFRYIYDLGEPAPDPTCYLASTAQIDPASAPAGGDALYVLVHTPYLRPHHDWSKMFPAYRQVILDKLKRTAGLTDIEDRIVFESALTPADIHERYRVLNGAIYGISSHGMFHGAFKPANRSKEISGLYLAGGAAHPGPGMPMVMMSGWIAADSLDADAQGLLAARTLRSSVA
;
A
#
# COMPACT_ATOMS: atom_id res chain seq x y z
N MET A 1 13.56 -32.21 12.95
CA MET A 1 12.59 -33.33 12.97
C MET A 1 11.71 -33.15 11.74
N THR A 2 11.92 -33.95 10.73
CA THR A 2 11.16 -33.99 9.48
C THR A 2 9.76 -34.50 9.75
N ARG A 3 8.74 -33.61 9.67
CA ARG A 3 7.34 -34.06 9.61
C ARG A 3 7.13 -34.84 8.31
N SER A 4 6.79 -36.13 8.44
CA SER A 4 6.41 -36.97 7.32
C SER A 4 5.17 -36.34 6.63
N ARG A 5 5.23 -36.20 5.30
CA ARG A 5 4.07 -35.86 4.46
C ARG A 5 3.03 -37.00 4.57
N THR A 6 2.12 -36.89 5.51
CA THR A 6 0.88 -37.67 5.55
C THR A 6 -0.23 -36.85 4.94
N GLU A 7 -0.95 -37.45 3.99
CA GLU A 7 -2.21 -37.08 3.29
C GLU A 7 -2.68 -35.61 3.42
N ALA A 8 -3.05 -35.00 2.30
CA ALA A 8 -3.48 -33.60 2.16
C ALA A 8 -4.54 -33.20 3.19
N THR A 9 -4.10 -32.73 4.36
CA THR A 9 -4.96 -32.16 5.42
C THR A 9 -5.19 -30.67 5.25
N GLY A 10 -4.61 -30.06 4.19
CA GLY A 10 -4.76 -28.65 3.86
C GLY A 10 -6.06 -28.34 3.10
N LEU A 11 -6.55 -27.12 3.26
CA LEU A 11 -7.66 -26.57 2.47
C LEU A 11 -7.22 -26.32 1.02
N HIS A 12 -8.17 -26.38 0.10
CA HIS A 12 -8.03 -25.92 -1.27
C HIS A 12 -8.50 -24.45 -1.33
N VAL A 13 -7.56 -23.52 -1.59
CA VAL A 13 -7.77 -22.08 -1.46
C VAL A 13 -7.60 -21.39 -2.81
N GLY A 14 -8.61 -20.61 -3.21
CA GLY A 14 -8.55 -19.72 -4.37
C GLY A 14 -8.16 -18.30 -3.95
N ILE A 15 -7.22 -17.70 -4.67
CA ILE A 15 -6.80 -16.30 -4.46
C ILE A 15 -7.14 -15.48 -5.69
N ILE A 16 -7.87 -14.37 -5.51
CA ILE A 16 -8.23 -13.43 -6.58
C ILE A 16 -7.23 -12.30 -6.58
N GLY A 17 -6.42 -12.18 -7.65
CA GLY A 17 -5.42 -11.15 -7.84
C GLY A 17 -4.04 -11.51 -7.28
N SER A 18 -3.03 -11.35 -8.11
CA SER A 18 -1.62 -11.61 -7.80
C SER A 18 -0.84 -10.35 -7.37
N GLY A 19 -1.51 -9.35 -6.81
CA GLY A 19 -0.83 -8.22 -6.17
C GLY A 19 0.00 -8.68 -4.97
N LEU A 20 0.83 -7.80 -4.39
CA LEU A 20 1.72 -8.15 -3.28
C LEU A 20 0.98 -8.82 -2.10
N ALA A 21 -0.26 -8.41 -1.80
CA ALA A 21 -1.04 -9.06 -0.74
C ALA A 21 -1.50 -10.47 -1.13
N GLY A 22 -1.94 -10.67 -2.37
CA GLY A 22 -2.30 -12.00 -2.87
C GLY A 22 -1.11 -12.96 -2.89
N LEU A 23 0.06 -12.47 -3.33
CA LEU A 23 1.31 -13.24 -3.31
C LEU A 23 1.77 -13.56 -1.89
N SER A 24 1.68 -12.58 -0.97
CA SER A 24 1.98 -12.80 0.45
C SER A 24 1.08 -13.88 1.05
N ALA A 25 -0.24 -13.80 0.80
CA ALA A 25 -1.17 -14.83 1.25
C ALA A 25 -0.88 -16.19 0.63
N ALA A 26 -0.55 -16.24 -0.67
CA ALA A 26 -0.21 -17.47 -1.36
C ALA A 26 1.02 -18.17 -0.77
N CYS A 27 2.12 -17.42 -0.56
CA CYS A 27 3.33 -17.95 0.05
C CYS A 27 3.06 -18.46 1.47
N THR A 28 2.37 -17.67 2.30
CA THR A 28 2.07 -18.04 3.70
C THR A 28 1.20 -19.29 3.79
N LEU A 29 0.12 -19.35 3.00
CA LEU A 29 -0.78 -20.52 3.00
C LEU A 29 -0.09 -21.78 2.48
N ALA A 30 0.66 -21.68 1.38
CA ALA A 30 1.37 -22.82 0.82
C ALA A 30 2.47 -23.31 1.76
N ALA A 31 3.20 -22.42 2.44
CA ALA A 31 4.19 -22.79 3.47
C ALA A 31 3.56 -23.54 4.65
N ARG A 32 2.28 -23.27 4.95
CA ARG A 32 1.50 -23.94 6.00
C ARG A 32 0.81 -25.23 5.53
N GLY A 33 0.98 -25.62 4.27
CA GLY A 33 0.51 -26.89 3.72
C GLY A 33 -0.87 -26.85 3.06
N HIS A 34 -1.42 -25.70 2.78
CA HIS A 34 -2.64 -25.55 1.98
C HIS A 34 -2.33 -25.67 0.48
N GLN A 35 -3.33 -26.13 -0.31
CA GLN A 35 -3.27 -26.10 -1.77
C GLN A 35 -3.78 -24.74 -2.26
N VAL A 36 -2.98 -24.03 -3.05
CA VAL A 36 -3.28 -22.64 -3.42
C VAL A 36 -3.26 -22.44 -4.93
N GLU A 37 -4.34 -21.83 -5.44
CA GLU A 37 -4.44 -21.38 -6.83
C GLU A 37 -4.70 -19.87 -6.88
N VAL A 38 -3.92 -19.15 -7.68
CA VAL A 38 -4.00 -17.68 -7.84
C VAL A 38 -4.51 -17.34 -9.23
N PHE A 39 -5.55 -16.50 -9.29
CA PHE A 39 -6.17 -16.03 -10.54
C PHE A 39 -5.84 -14.56 -10.76
N GLU A 40 -5.19 -14.26 -11.88
CA GLU A 40 -4.78 -12.90 -12.25
C GLU A 40 -5.34 -12.54 -13.63
N LYS A 41 -6.05 -11.42 -13.73
CA LYS A 41 -6.63 -10.94 -14.99
C LYS A 41 -5.59 -10.51 -16.03
N ASN A 42 -4.46 -9.99 -15.56
CA ASN A 42 -3.37 -9.55 -16.42
C ASN A 42 -2.48 -10.72 -16.84
N PRO A 43 -1.75 -10.61 -17.96
CA PRO A 43 -0.77 -11.62 -18.37
C PRO A 43 0.49 -11.62 -17.49
N TRP A 44 0.62 -10.68 -16.54
CA TRP A 44 1.76 -10.59 -15.61
C TRP A 44 1.28 -10.69 -14.15
N LEU A 45 2.16 -11.18 -13.27
CA LEU A 45 1.95 -11.28 -11.83
C LEU A 45 2.57 -10.06 -11.13
N GLY A 46 2.09 -9.68 -9.92
CA GLY A 46 2.64 -8.62 -9.09
C GLY A 46 1.78 -7.34 -9.01
N GLY A 47 0.67 -7.30 -9.73
CA GLY A 47 -0.30 -6.20 -9.65
C GLY A 47 0.32 -4.84 -10.02
N LYS A 48 0.23 -3.85 -9.10
CA LYS A 48 0.77 -2.49 -9.32
C LYS A 48 2.29 -2.42 -9.35
N ALA A 49 3.01 -3.39 -8.75
CA ALA A 49 4.46 -3.48 -8.83
C ALA A 49 4.88 -4.07 -10.20
N ALA A 50 4.46 -3.39 -11.26
CA ALA A 50 4.78 -3.66 -12.65
C ALA A 50 5.98 -2.82 -13.09
N GLN A 51 6.52 -3.12 -14.27
CA GLN A 51 7.67 -2.43 -14.84
C GLN A 51 7.38 -2.04 -16.29
N LEU A 52 7.84 -0.86 -16.69
CA LEU A 52 7.87 -0.39 -18.07
C LEU A 52 9.32 -0.43 -18.57
N ASN A 53 9.56 -1.18 -19.64
CA ASN A 53 10.87 -1.28 -20.26
C ASN A 53 10.74 -0.81 -21.72
N GLU A 54 11.27 0.36 -22.02
CA GLU A 54 11.17 0.98 -23.33
C GLU A 54 12.44 1.76 -23.68
N GLN A 55 12.92 1.64 -24.89
CA GLN A 55 14.08 2.39 -25.44
C GLN A 55 15.35 2.33 -24.55
N GLY A 56 15.54 1.23 -23.80
CA GLY A 56 16.67 1.07 -22.89
C GLY A 56 16.46 1.69 -21.49
N PHE A 57 15.29 2.28 -21.24
CA PHE A 57 14.88 2.74 -19.92
C PHE A 57 14.03 1.69 -19.22
N ARG A 58 14.18 1.61 -17.90
CA ARG A 58 13.41 0.74 -17.01
C ARG A 58 12.79 1.58 -15.89
N PHE A 59 11.46 1.63 -15.83
CA PHE A 59 10.70 2.34 -14.82
C PHE A 59 9.87 1.38 -13.99
N ASP A 60 9.84 1.57 -12.69
CA ASP A 60 8.79 1.00 -11.84
C ASP A 60 7.47 1.73 -12.11
N MET A 61 6.38 0.97 -12.30
CA MET A 61 5.08 1.55 -12.67
C MET A 61 4.16 1.85 -11.48
N GLY A 62 4.56 1.49 -10.29
CA GLY A 62 3.75 1.62 -9.09
C GLY A 62 4.56 2.08 -7.89
N PRO A 63 4.59 1.30 -6.80
CA PRO A 63 5.36 1.68 -5.62
C PRO A 63 6.85 1.70 -5.94
N THR A 64 7.54 2.71 -5.43
CA THR A 64 8.99 2.92 -5.61
C THR A 64 9.75 2.92 -4.29
N ILE A 65 9.06 3.16 -3.17
CA ILE A 65 9.66 3.22 -1.84
C ILE A 65 9.36 1.92 -1.08
N LEU A 66 10.41 1.20 -0.68
CA LEU A 66 10.31 0.02 0.18
C LEU A 66 10.83 0.37 1.58
N ILE A 67 9.93 0.35 2.55
CA ILE A 67 10.24 0.40 3.99
C ILE A 67 9.91 -0.95 4.63
N GLN A 68 10.37 -1.19 5.84
CA GLN A 68 10.11 -2.42 6.61
C GLN A 68 10.34 -3.72 5.83
N PRO A 69 11.57 -3.99 5.35
CA PRO A 69 11.90 -5.26 4.71
C PRO A 69 11.72 -6.46 5.67
N SER A 70 11.62 -6.22 6.98
CA SER A 70 11.30 -7.24 8.00
C SER A 70 9.98 -7.96 7.69
N MET A 71 8.97 -7.28 7.14
CA MET A 71 7.72 -7.91 6.72
C MET A 71 7.95 -8.93 5.58
N LEU A 72 8.77 -8.57 4.61
CA LEU A 72 9.11 -9.48 3.51
C LEU A 72 9.96 -10.65 4.05
N ARG A 73 10.96 -10.38 4.90
CA ARG A 73 11.77 -11.42 5.56
C ARG A 73 10.91 -12.42 6.36
N LYS A 74 9.84 -11.94 7.01
CA LYS A 74 8.90 -12.81 7.74
C LYS A 74 8.23 -13.83 6.81
N ILE A 75 7.76 -13.42 5.64
CA ILE A 75 7.11 -14.32 4.67
C ILE A 75 8.07 -15.41 4.22
N PHE A 76 9.32 -15.04 3.90
CA PHE A 76 10.35 -16.00 3.48
C PHE A 76 10.75 -16.95 4.62
N SER A 77 10.91 -16.43 5.85
CA SER A 77 11.27 -17.25 7.01
C SER A 77 10.20 -18.28 7.38
N GLU A 78 8.92 -17.99 7.17
CA GLU A 78 7.84 -18.97 7.39
C GLU A 78 7.90 -20.15 6.39
N ALA A 79 8.56 -19.95 5.26
CA ALA A 79 8.80 -20.98 4.26
C ALA A 79 10.19 -21.65 4.42
N ASP A 80 10.91 -21.39 5.52
CA ASP A 80 12.30 -21.82 5.73
C ASP A 80 13.24 -21.36 4.59
N ARG A 81 13.08 -20.11 4.15
CA ARG A 81 13.90 -19.46 3.10
C ARG A 81 14.50 -18.15 3.61
N ASN A 82 15.64 -17.77 3.05
CA ASN A 82 16.27 -16.47 3.30
C ASN A 82 15.93 -15.53 2.15
N LEU A 83 15.40 -14.33 2.46
CA LEU A 83 15.06 -13.30 1.49
C LEU A 83 16.28 -12.91 0.61
N ASP A 84 17.47 -12.85 1.21
CA ASP A 84 18.68 -12.38 0.54
C ASP A 84 19.15 -13.30 -0.61
N ASP A 85 18.59 -14.55 -0.68
CA ASP A 85 18.79 -15.47 -1.81
C ASP A 85 17.87 -15.17 -3.01
N TYR A 86 16.91 -14.26 -2.84
CA TYR A 86 15.88 -13.95 -3.83
C TYR A 86 15.94 -12.52 -4.33
N VAL A 87 16.30 -11.56 -3.48
CA VAL A 87 16.35 -10.14 -3.83
C VAL A 87 17.51 -9.45 -3.13
N ASN A 88 18.25 -8.61 -3.88
CA ASN A 88 19.30 -7.78 -3.34
C ASN A 88 18.72 -6.41 -2.94
N LEU A 89 18.72 -6.11 -1.64
CA LEU A 89 18.20 -4.87 -1.08
C LEU A 89 19.35 -3.92 -0.72
N VAL A 90 19.33 -2.70 -1.24
CA VAL A 90 20.29 -1.63 -0.94
C VAL A 90 19.60 -0.57 -0.08
N ARG A 91 20.18 -0.27 1.11
CA ARG A 91 19.68 0.79 1.99
C ARG A 91 20.06 2.14 1.42
N LEU A 92 19.13 3.09 1.42
CA LEU A 92 19.29 4.42 0.83
C LEU A 92 19.66 5.45 1.88
N SER A 93 20.62 6.33 1.52
CA SER A 93 20.98 7.51 2.31
C SER A 93 21.38 8.65 1.33
N PRO A 94 20.77 9.85 1.43
CA PRO A 94 19.63 10.17 2.32
C PRO A 94 18.41 9.32 1.98
N GLN A 95 17.48 9.20 2.93
CA GLN A 95 16.23 8.50 2.68
C GLN A 95 15.41 9.20 1.59
N TRP A 96 15.36 10.53 1.66
CA TRP A 96 14.86 11.41 0.61
C TRP A 96 15.47 12.80 0.71
N ARG A 97 15.43 13.56 -0.39
CA ARG A 97 15.77 14.98 -0.47
C ARG A 97 14.53 15.80 -0.74
N CYS A 98 14.38 16.93 -0.07
CA CYS A 98 13.23 17.79 -0.14
C CYS A 98 13.61 19.16 -0.66
N PHE A 99 12.89 19.64 -1.69
CA PHE A 99 13.06 20.97 -2.29
C PHE A 99 11.83 21.82 -1.97
N PHE A 100 12.04 23.03 -1.49
CA PHE A 100 11.00 23.98 -1.13
C PHE A 100 11.03 25.24 -1.99
N GLU A 101 9.91 25.96 -2.09
CA GLU A 101 9.77 27.15 -2.94
C GLU A 101 10.69 28.31 -2.53
N ASP A 102 11.07 28.42 -1.28
CA ASP A 102 12.02 29.42 -0.75
C ASP A 102 13.49 29.11 -1.05
N GLY A 103 13.74 28.00 -1.75
CA GLY A 103 15.07 27.52 -2.11
C GLY A 103 15.75 26.67 -1.03
N GLN A 104 15.07 26.42 0.11
CA GLN A 104 15.59 25.49 1.11
C GLN A 104 15.63 24.07 0.55
N VAL A 105 16.70 23.35 0.88
CA VAL A 105 16.85 21.91 0.59
C VAL A 105 17.12 21.19 1.90
N LEU A 106 16.34 20.16 2.19
CA LEU A 106 16.49 19.33 3.39
C LEU A 106 16.62 17.85 3.01
N ASP A 107 17.62 17.19 3.55
CA ASP A 107 17.76 15.73 3.43
C ASP A 107 17.17 15.05 4.67
N LEU A 108 16.26 14.12 4.49
CA LEU A 108 15.86 13.22 5.58
C LEU A 108 16.94 12.15 5.72
N LYS A 109 17.71 12.27 6.78
CA LYS A 109 18.82 11.37 7.08
C LYS A 109 18.34 10.10 7.78
N ASP A 110 19.10 9.04 7.59
CA ASP A 110 18.88 7.73 8.19
C ASP A 110 19.21 7.72 9.70
N ASP A 111 20.23 8.48 10.12
CA ASP A 111 20.56 8.64 11.54
C ASP A 111 19.80 9.81 12.16
N ALA A 112 19.00 9.49 13.19
CA ALA A 112 18.14 10.47 13.88
C ALA A 112 18.94 11.56 14.62
N ARG A 113 20.19 11.28 15.05
CA ARG A 113 21.05 12.27 15.74
C ARG A 113 21.66 13.22 14.75
N GLU A 114 22.12 12.72 13.60
CA GLU A 114 22.61 13.57 12.51
C GLU A 114 21.48 14.47 12.01
N MET A 115 20.29 13.91 11.79
CA MET A 115 19.11 14.70 11.40
C MET A 115 18.79 15.77 12.45
N SER A 116 18.82 15.43 13.74
CA SER A 116 18.60 16.39 14.83
C SER A 116 19.61 17.53 14.82
N ALA A 117 20.88 17.25 14.53
CA ALA A 117 21.92 18.28 14.44
C ALA A 117 21.71 19.22 13.25
N ASP A 118 21.33 18.66 12.09
CA ASP A 118 21.03 19.49 10.90
C ASP A 118 19.81 20.40 11.15
N LEU A 119 18.78 19.89 11.78
CA LEU A 119 17.59 20.66 12.12
C LEU A 119 17.88 21.80 13.12
N ASP A 120 18.83 21.62 14.05
CA ASP A 120 19.28 22.68 14.94
C ASP A 120 20.03 23.81 14.19
N CYS A 121 20.61 23.51 13.02
CA CYS A 121 21.17 24.54 12.14
C CYS A 121 20.09 25.35 11.41
N VAL A 122 18.93 24.74 11.12
CA VAL A 122 17.78 25.42 10.51
C VAL A 122 17.06 26.29 11.54
N TRP A 123 16.78 25.71 12.72
CA TRP A 123 16.08 26.41 13.80
C TRP A 123 16.58 25.92 15.17
N PRO A 124 17.18 26.78 16.00
CA PRO A 124 17.73 26.40 17.30
C PRO A 124 16.70 25.69 18.21
N GLY A 125 17.04 24.50 18.66
CA GLY A 125 16.19 23.64 19.51
C GLY A 125 15.21 22.75 18.76
N MET A 126 15.12 22.83 17.43
CA MET A 126 14.25 22.00 16.61
C MET A 126 14.67 20.53 16.62
N GLY A 127 15.98 20.25 16.64
CA GLY A 127 16.49 18.88 16.75
C GLY A 127 15.95 18.14 17.98
N LYS A 128 15.86 18.83 19.13
CA LYS A 128 15.24 18.25 20.33
C LYS A 128 13.74 17.99 20.13
N GLY A 129 13.05 18.86 19.40
CA GLY A 129 11.63 18.67 19.02
C GLY A 129 11.48 17.42 18.15
N TYR A 130 12.33 17.27 17.15
CA TYR A 130 12.37 16.10 16.27
C TYR A 130 12.56 14.78 17.02
N LEU A 131 13.53 14.69 17.94
CA LEU A 131 13.73 13.49 18.74
C LEU A 131 12.51 13.16 19.62
N LYS A 132 11.82 14.17 20.17
CA LYS A 132 10.56 13.96 20.91
C LYS A 132 9.41 13.49 20.00
N LEU A 133 9.37 13.95 18.78
CA LEU A 133 8.40 13.48 17.79
C LEU A 133 8.66 12.01 17.45
N LEU A 134 9.92 11.62 17.24
CA LEU A 134 10.28 10.20 17.00
C LEU A 134 9.89 9.30 18.18
N ASP A 135 10.19 9.72 19.42
CA ASP A 135 9.77 9.01 20.64
C ASP A 135 8.22 8.91 20.76
N THR A 136 7.50 9.91 20.26
CA THR A 136 6.04 9.87 20.17
C THR A 136 5.59 8.88 19.09
N SER A 137 6.24 8.87 17.92
CA SER A 137 5.97 7.94 16.81
C SER A 137 6.22 6.49 17.22
N GLU A 138 7.31 6.21 17.92
CA GLU A 138 7.65 4.89 18.48
C GLU A 138 6.54 4.38 19.41
N ARG A 139 6.07 5.24 20.34
CA ARG A 139 4.96 4.87 21.24
C ARG A 139 3.68 4.58 20.49
N LEU A 140 3.34 5.38 19.47
CA LEU A 140 2.16 5.14 18.64
C LEU A 140 2.29 3.87 17.81
N HIS A 141 3.51 3.56 17.32
CA HIS A 141 3.81 2.31 16.64
C HIS A 141 3.62 1.10 17.58
N SER A 142 4.18 1.15 18.78
CA SER A 142 4.06 0.07 19.78
C SER A 142 2.59 -0.20 20.15
N ILE A 143 1.75 0.84 20.23
CA ILE A 143 0.30 0.70 20.42
C ILE A 143 -0.35 0.05 19.20
N SER A 144 0.03 0.47 17.98
CA SER A 144 -0.49 -0.10 16.73
C SER A 144 -0.10 -1.56 16.58
N ASP A 145 1.13 -1.93 16.91
CA ASP A 145 1.62 -3.31 16.87
C ASP A 145 0.82 -4.21 17.82
N ARG A 146 0.54 -3.73 19.01
CA ARG A 146 -0.19 -4.48 20.03
C ARG A 146 -1.66 -4.68 19.71
N PHE A 147 -2.36 -3.68 19.16
CA PHE A 147 -3.82 -3.69 19.05
C PHE A 147 -4.36 -3.75 17.63
N PHE A 148 -3.51 -3.47 16.62
CA PHE A 148 -3.96 -3.24 15.26
C PHE A 148 -3.24 -4.14 14.25
N PHE A 149 -1.92 -4.23 14.30
CA PHE A 149 -1.15 -5.05 13.37
C PHE A 149 -1.27 -6.55 13.70
N TRP A 150 -0.93 -7.40 12.75
CA TRP A 150 -0.83 -8.86 12.87
C TRP A 150 -2.14 -9.59 13.16
N ARG A 151 -3.27 -8.93 13.08
CA ARG A 151 -4.60 -9.52 13.30
C ARG A 151 -5.66 -8.88 12.43
N SER A 152 -6.77 -9.59 12.18
CA SER A 152 -7.90 -9.05 11.42
C SER A 152 -8.72 -8.07 12.26
N VAL A 153 -8.64 -6.78 11.95
CA VAL A 153 -9.33 -5.70 12.66
C VAL A 153 -10.11 -4.85 11.65
N GLY A 154 -11.39 -4.63 11.88
CA GLY A 154 -12.24 -3.78 11.02
C GLY A 154 -12.95 -2.66 11.79
N SER A 155 -12.84 -2.66 13.12
CA SER A 155 -13.49 -1.67 13.98
C SER A 155 -12.81 -1.56 15.35
N MET A 156 -13.10 -0.50 16.09
CA MET A 156 -12.65 -0.35 17.46
C MET A 156 -13.04 -1.53 18.37
N ARG A 157 -14.19 -2.17 18.12
CA ARG A 157 -14.63 -3.33 18.92
C ARG A 157 -13.68 -4.51 18.79
N ASP A 158 -13.12 -4.74 17.59
CA ASP A 158 -12.18 -5.84 17.35
C ASP A 158 -10.87 -5.66 18.13
N THR A 159 -10.52 -4.42 18.51
CA THR A 159 -9.35 -4.14 19.35
C THR A 159 -9.62 -4.33 20.84
N MET A 160 -10.89 -4.26 21.28
CA MET A 160 -11.29 -4.39 22.69
C MET A 160 -11.52 -5.83 23.14
N ASP A 161 -11.75 -6.76 22.22
CA ASP A 161 -11.93 -8.20 22.50
C ASP A 161 -10.63 -8.93 22.92
N ILE A 162 -9.56 -8.19 23.12
CA ILE A 162 -8.27 -8.75 23.54
C ILE A 162 -8.30 -8.99 25.05
N GLY A 163 -8.73 -10.20 25.43
CA GLY A 163 -8.48 -10.77 26.73
C GLY A 163 -9.23 -10.15 27.91
N GLY A 164 -10.54 -9.93 27.77
CA GLY A 164 -11.51 -10.01 28.88
C GLY A 164 -11.17 -9.33 30.22
N ALA A 165 -10.45 -8.21 30.25
CA ALA A 165 -10.28 -7.45 31.48
C ALA A 165 -9.90 -6.01 31.20
N PHE A 166 -10.40 -5.10 31.99
CA PHE A 166 -9.92 -3.73 32.13
C PHE A 166 -8.45 -3.75 32.60
N ASP A 167 -7.52 -3.97 31.65
CA ASP A 167 -6.09 -3.79 31.95
C ASP A 167 -5.82 -2.28 31.99
N ILE A 168 -5.29 -1.78 33.10
CA ILE A 168 -4.89 -0.39 33.29
C ILE A 168 -3.88 0.06 32.22
N ASN A 169 -3.13 -0.88 31.64
CA ASN A 169 -2.24 -0.61 30.52
C ASN A 169 -3.00 -0.27 29.25
N VAL A 170 -4.11 -0.97 28.96
CA VAL A 170 -4.99 -0.66 27.81
C VAL A 170 -5.56 0.75 27.94
N LEU A 171 -6.06 1.13 29.12
CA LEU A 171 -6.58 2.48 29.35
C LEU A 171 -5.48 3.54 29.17
N ARG A 172 -4.28 3.29 29.67
CA ARG A 172 -3.12 4.18 29.49
C ARG A 172 -2.72 4.30 28.02
N ASP A 173 -2.75 3.21 27.26
CA ASP A 173 -2.43 3.21 25.83
C ASP A 173 -3.49 3.98 25.04
N VAL A 174 -4.78 3.78 25.32
CA VAL A 174 -5.89 4.57 24.72
C VAL A 174 -5.71 6.07 24.98
N MET A 175 -5.35 6.48 26.21
CA MET A 175 -5.05 7.89 26.51
C MET A 175 -3.83 8.42 25.75
N ARG A 176 -2.87 7.57 25.43
CA ARG A 176 -1.64 7.91 24.68
C ARG A 176 -1.82 7.90 23.16
N MET A 177 -2.90 7.32 22.64
CA MET A 177 -3.22 7.30 21.20
C MET A 177 -3.47 8.68 20.58
N ARG A 178 -3.45 9.75 21.40
CA ARG A 178 -3.72 11.14 20.96
C ARG A 178 -5.08 11.28 20.26
N LEU A 179 -6.09 10.60 20.78
CA LEU A 179 -7.45 10.65 20.23
C LEU A 179 -7.93 12.10 20.10
N GLY A 180 -8.53 12.43 18.96
CA GLY A 180 -8.99 13.77 18.66
C GLY A 180 -7.92 14.72 18.11
N LYS A 181 -6.67 14.25 17.90
CA LYS A 181 -5.62 14.99 17.21
C LYS A 181 -5.37 14.43 15.80
N THR A 182 -4.89 15.32 14.94
CA THR A 182 -4.48 14.95 13.56
C THR A 182 -2.97 14.74 13.50
N VAL A 183 -2.48 14.18 12.39
CA VAL A 183 -1.05 14.07 12.08
C VAL A 183 -0.42 15.46 12.08
N ALA A 184 -0.95 16.38 11.26
CA ALA A 184 -0.45 17.75 11.16
C ALA A 184 -0.41 18.47 12.51
N GLY A 185 -1.50 18.40 13.28
CA GLY A 185 -1.57 18.99 14.62
C GLY A 185 -0.56 18.38 15.59
N THR A 186 -0.27 17.08 15.46
CA THR A 186 0.72 16.39 16.31
C THR A 186 2.14 16.81 15.98
N ILE A 187 2.51 16.89 14.70
CA ILE A 187 3.85 17.25 14.25
C ILE A 187 4.18 18.69 14.66
N ARG A 188 3.24 19.63 14.46
CA ARG A 188 3.43 21.05 14.77
C ARG A 188 3.55 21.38 16.27
N GLU A 189 3.23 20.44 17.17
CA GLU A 189 3.56 20.58 18.60
C GLU A 189 5.06 20.49 18.88
N PHE A 190 5.81 19.83 18.01
CA PHE A 190 7.24 19.57 18.16
C PHE A 190 8.11 20.35 17.18
N ILE A 191 7.59 20.64 15.99
CA ILE A 191 8.30 21.19 14.84
C ILE A 191 7.70 22.55 14.50
N PRO A 192 8.38 23.67 14.82
CA PRO A 192 7.87 25.02 14.55
C PRO A 192 8.08 25.48 13.11
N ASP A 193 9.10 24.95 12.43
CA ASP A 193 9.42 25.30 11.05
C ASP A 193 8.44 24.66 10.06
N ALA A 194 7.90 25.47 9.15
CA ALA A 194 6.84 25.04 8.23
C ALA A 194 7.32 24.00 7.23
N ASN A 195 8.51 24.19 6.66
CA ASN A 195 9.08 23.28 5.67
C ASN A 195 9.41 21.92 6.29
N THR A 196 10.04 21.92 7.45
CA THR A 196 10.32 20.67 8.19
C THR A 196 9.03 19.97 8.63
N ALA A 197 8.01 20.72 9.06
CA ALA A 197 6.71 20.14 9.39
C ALA A 197 6.04 19.51 8.16
N GLN A 198 6.09 20.17 6.99
CA GLN A 198 5.58 19.64 5.73
C GLN A 198 6.31 18.37 5.29
N MET A 199 7.65 18.35 5.42
CA MET A 199 8.46 17.14 5.16
C MET A 199 7.98 15.96 6.02
N LEU A 200 7.71 16.18 7.31
CA LEU A 200 7.29 15.12 8.22
C LEU A 200 5.79 14.78 8.08
N ASP A 201 4.94 15.73 7.69
CA ASP A 201 3.55 15.49 7.30
C ASP A 201 3.46 14.49 6.13
N HIS A 202 4.49 14.46 5.28
CA HIS A 202 4.52 13.63 4.08
C HIS A 202 4.46 12.14 4.36
N PHE A 203 4.85 11.67 5.54
CA PHE A 203 4.68 10.26 5.93
C PHE A 203 3.24 9.75 5.76
N VAL A 204 2.23 10.59 5.98
CA VAL A 204 0.83 10.17 5.81
C VAL A 204 0.40 10.06 4.34
N GLN A 205 1.16 10.63 3.43
CA GLN A 205 0.90 10.48 1.99
C GLN A 205 1.18 9.07 1.47
N TYR A 206 1.95 8.26 2.20
CA TYR A 206 2.08 6.81 1.93
C TYR A 206 0.76 6.04 2.02
N VAL A 207 -0.23 6.61 2.68
CA VAL A 207 -1.59 6.07 2.74
C VAL A 207 -2.60 6.92 1.97
N GLY A 208 -2.10 7.89 1.19
CA GLY A 208 -2.89 8.74 0.29
C GLY A 208 -3.94 9.57 1.01
N SER A 209 -3.59 10.17 2.13
CA SER A 209 -4.53 10.92 2.98
C SER A 209 -3.96 12.26 3.41
N SER A 210 -4.85 13.24 3.66
CA SER A 210 -4.45 14.55 4.16
C SER A 210 -3.93 14.46 5.60
N PRO A 211 -2.81 15.10 5.94
CA PRO A 211 -2.31 15.17 7.32
C PRO A 211 -3.26 15.91 8.27
N ASP A 212 -4.08 16.83 7.76
CA ASP A 212 -5.07 17.57 8.53
C ASP A 212 -6.33 16.75 8.85
N ALA A 213 -6.65 15.76 8.03
CA ALA A 213 -7.83 14.90 8.20
C ALA A 213 -7.50 13.52 8.81
N SER A 214 -6.22 13.14 8.85
CA SER A 214 -5.74 11.84 9.29
C SER A 214 -5.51 11.80 10.81
N PRO A 215 -5.89 10.71 11.51
CA PRO A 215 -5.72 10.60 12.95
C PRO A 215 -4.24 10.49 13.35
N ALA A 216 -3.89 11.06 14.50
CA ALA A 216 -2.51 11.13 15.01
C ALA A 216 -1.79 9.78 15.13
N ILE A 217 -2.53 8.68 15.25
CA ILE A 217 -1.94 7.32 15.31
C ILE A 217 -1.09 7.01 14.07
N LEU A 218 -1.37 7.64 12.92
CA LEU A 218 -0.59 7.47 11.69
C LEU A 218 0.80 8.12 11.75
N CYS A 219 1.12 8.94 12.77
CA CYS A 219 2.49 9.35 13.02
C CYS A 219 3.42 8.14 13.29
N ALA A 220 2.87 6.98 13.62
CA ALA A 220 3.61 5.72 13.74
C ALA A 220 4.44 5.38 12.47
N ILE A 221 4.00 5.84 11.29
CA ILE A 221 4.70 5.61 10.02
C ILE A 221 6.11 6.22 10.06
N GLY A 222 6.29 7.37 10.70
CA GLY A 222 7.60 7.98 10.89
C GLY A 222 8.59 7.06 11.62
N HIS A 223 8.16 6.40 12.70
CA HIS A 223 9.00 5.42 13.41
C HIS A 223 9.32 4.21 12.51
N MET A 224 8.32 3.66 11.83
CA MET A 224 8.50 2.50 10.94
C MET A 224 9.58 2.75 9.87
N GLN A 225 9.63 3.94 9.31
CA GLN A 225 10.64 4.30 8.33
C GLN A 225 12.01 4.57 8.97
N MET A 226 12.05 5.31 10.08
CA MET A 226 13.31 5.69 10.71
C MET A 226 14.03 4.50 11.34
N GLU A 227 13.32 3.47 11.82
CA GLU A 227 13.91 2.29 12.43
C GLU A 227 14.59 1.38 11.39
N GLU A 228 13.89 1.05 10.31
CA GLU A 228 14.40 0.12 9.31
C GLU A 228 15.00 0.81 8.07
N GLY A 229 14.73 2.09 7.85
CA GLY A 229 15.17 2.87 6.70
C GLY A 229 14.37 2.63 5.43
N ILE A 230 14.82 3.26 4.34
CA ILE A 230 14.31 3.05 2.99
C ILE A 230 15.28 2.15 2.22
N TRP A 231 14.74 1.22 1.46
CA TRP A 231 15.49 0.25 0.68
C TRP A 231 15.10 0.27 -0.79
N TYR A 232 16.08 0.08 -1.63
CA TYR A 232 15.89 -0.14 -3.06
C TYR A 232 16.21 -1.59 -3.42
N PRO A 233 15.25 -2.36 -3.94
CA PRO A 233 15.54 -3.68 -4.51
C PRO A 233 16.24 -3.49 -5.85
N MET A 234 17.45 -4.02 -6.00
CA MET A 234 18.20 -3.94 -7.25
C MET A 234 17.40 -4.58 -8.39
N GLY A 235 17.32 -3.85 -9.49
CA GLY A 235 16.42 -4.22 -10.60
C GLY A 235 15.03 -3.58 -10.53
N GLY A 236 14.77 -2.71 -9.54
CA GLY A 236 13.50 -2.02 -9.31
C GLY A 236 12.58 -2.77 -8.35
N THR A 237 11.49 -2.12 -7.95
CA THR A 237 10.53 -2.71 -6.99
C THR A 237 9.82 -3.94 -7.55
N ARG A 238 9.86 -4.15 -8.86
CA ARG A 238 9.40 -5.36 -9.54
C ARG A 238 10.10 -6.63 -9.01
N ALA A 239 11.33 -6.54 -8.53
CA ALA A 239 12.06 -7.67 -7.95
C ALA A 239 11.34 -8.27 -6.72
N VAL A 240 10.54 -7.48 -5.99
CA VAL A 240 9.78 -7.96 -4.82
C VAL A 240 8.68 -8.95 -5.22
N PRO A 241 7.71 -8.63 -6.10
CA PRO A 241 6.75 -9.64 -6.54
C PRO A 241 7.40 -10.81 -7.29
N GLU A 242 8.49 -10.62 -8.01
CA GLU A 242 9.22 -11.73 -8.66
C GLU A 242 9.80 -12.70 -7.65
N ALA A 243 10.39 -12.21 -6.55
CA ALA A 243 10.85 -13.03 -5.45
C ALA A 243 9.70 -13.82 -4.79
N LEU A 244 8.55 -13.17 -4.57
CA LEU A 244 7.36 -13.83 -4.01
C LEU A 244 6.78 -14.88 -4.97
N VAL A 245 6.73 -14.61 -6.27
CA VAL A 245 6.28 -15.57 -7.30
C VAL A 245 7.19 -16.78 -7.36
N LYS A 246 8.52 -16.57 -7.31
CA LYS A 246 9.50 -17.64 -7.26
C LYS A 246 9.29 -18.52 -6.03
N LEU A 247 9.17 -17.90 -4.84
CA LEU A 247 8.88 -18.61 -3.59
C LEU A 247 7.57 -19.40 -3.67
N ALA A 248 6.47 -18.75 -4.12
CA ALA A 248 5.16 -19.39 -4.26
C ALA A 248 5.21 -20.60 -5.21
N THR A 249 5.94 -20.48 -6.33
CA THR A 249 6.13 -21.57 -7.29
C THR A 249 6.90 -22.73 -6.68
N GLU A 250 7.97 -22.48 -5.92
CA GLU A 250 8.73 -23.51 -5.19
C GLU A 250 7.86 -24.22 -4.14
N LEU A 251 6.86 -23.53 -3.58
CA LEU A 251 5.89 -24.09 -2.63
C LEU A 251 4.71 -24.81 -3.30
N GLY A 252 4.65 -24.84 -4.63
CA GLY A 252 3.63 -25.56 -5.39
C GLY A 252 2.34 -24.76 -5.66
N VAL A 253 2.36 -23.44 -5.54
CA VAL A 253 1.22 -22.58 -5.91
C VAL A 253 1.00 -22.61 -7.41
N VAL A 254 -0.25 -22.73 -7.85
CA VAL A 254 -0.65 -22.70 -9.25
C VAL A 254 -1.13 -21.30 -9.62
N PHE A 255 -0.64 -20.78 -10.76
CA PHE A 255 -1.00 -19.45 -11.27
C PHE A 255 -1.81 -19.55 -12.55
N HIS A 256 -2.97 -18.87 -12.60
CA HIS A 256 -3.84 -18.69 -13.76
C HIS A 256 -3.77 -17.23 -14.21
N THR A 257 -2.81 -16.91 -15.08
CA THR A 257 -2.67 -15.57 -15.67
C THR A 257 -3.64 -15.36 -16.83
N GLY A 258 -4.01 -14.11 -17.13
CA GLY A 258 -5.01 -13.80 -18.16
C GLY A 258 -6.42 -14.28 -17.80
N THR A 259 -6.65 -14.62 -16.52
CA THR A 259 -7.90 -15.23 -16.03
C THR A 259 -8.60 -14.30 -15.07
N ASP A 260 -9.60 -13.58 -15.57
CA ASP A 260 -10.39 -12.63 -14.78
C ASP A 260 -11.56 -13.33 -14.07
N ILE A 261 -11.79 -12.98 -12.81
CA ILE A 261 -12.89 -13.52 -12.01
C ILE A 261 -14.12 -12.62 -12.13
N ALA A 262 -15.22 -13.22 -12.52
CA ALA A 262 -16.53 -12.59 -12.64
C ALA A 262 -17.35 -12.70 -11.35
N GLN A 263 -17.22 -13.80 -10.59
CA GLN A 263 -18.09 -14.05 -9.43
C GLN A 263 -17.43 -14.94 -8.38
N ILE A 264 -17.71 -14.64 -7.12
CA ILE A 264 -17.49 -15.51 -5.97
C ILE A 264 -18.79 -16.27 -5.70
N LEU A 265 -18.73 -17.61 -5.73
CA LEU A 265 -19.87 -18.47 -5.48
C LEU A 265 -20.07 -18.71 -3.98
N THR A 266 -21.33 -18.72 -3.54
CA THR A 266 -21.74 -19.06 -2.17
C THR A 266 -22.83 -20.11 -2.16
N ASP A 267 -22.93 -20.91 -1.08
CA ASP A 267 -23.87 -22.02 -0.94
C ASP A 267 -25.35 -21.61 -0.83
N ALA A 268 -25.62 -20.36 -0.47
CA ALA A 268 -26.99 -19.84 -0.41
C ALA A 268 -27.04 -18.34 -0.77
N PRO A 269 -28.16 -17.77 -1.21
CA PRO A 269 -28.37 -16.33 -1.35
C PRO A 269 -28.27 -15.63 0.01
N TRP A 270 -27.70 -14.42 0.07
CA TRP A 270 -27.58 -13.67 1.32
C TRP A 270 -28.95 -13.05 1.71
N HIS A 271 -29.44 -13.34 2.93
CA HIS A 271 -30.75 -12.91 3.43
C HIS A 271 -30.67 -11.96 4.65
N GLY A 272 -29.48 -11.46 5.00
CA GLY A 272 -29.28 -10.56 6.14
C GLY A 272 -28.24 -11.07 7.14
N ALA A 273 -27.90 -10.23 8.12
CA ALA A 273 -26.97 -10.60 9.18
C ALA A 273 -27.48 -11.85 9.94
N GLY A 274 -26.65 -12.89 10.03
CA GLY A 274 -26.96 -14.15 10.70
C GLY A 274 -27.33 -15.31 9.77
N SER A 275 -27.47 -15.11 8.45
CA SER A 275 -27.54 -16.23 7.51
C SER A 275 -26.12 -16.77 7.28
N ALA A 276 -25.85 -17.98 7.78
CA ALA A 276 -24.56 -18.64 7.56
C ALA A 276 -24.41 -18.96 6.07
N LYS A 277 -23.52 -18.22 5.40
CA LYS A 277 -23.12 -18.46 4.02
C LYS A 277 -21.67 -18.85 4.02
N SER A 278 -21.34 -19.76 3.13
CA SER A 278 -19.95 -20.12 2.90
C SER A 278 -19.62 -19.97 1.43
N VAL A 279 -18.38 -19.58 1.15
CA VAL A 279 -17.87 -19.64 -0.22
C VAL A 279 -17.84 -21.08 -0.70
N THR A 280 -18.04 -21.28 -2.01
CA THR A 280 -17.98 -22.61 -2.64
C THR A 280 -17.05 -22.63 -3.85
N GLY A 281 -16.69 -21.46 -4.39
CA GLY A 281 -15.81 -21.40 -5.54
C GLY A 281 -15.81 -20.06 -6.26
N LEU A 282 -15.26 -20.07 -7.47
CA LEU A 282 -15.10 -18.91 -8.36
C LEU A 282 -15.68 -19.23 -9.74
N VAL A 283 -16.14 -18.18 -10.43
CA VAL A 283 -16.48 -18.21 -11.86
C VAL A 283 -15.62 -17.19 -12.58
N THR A 284 -14.97 -17.61 -13.65
CA THR A 284 -14.21 -16.72 -14.52
C THR A 284 -15.14 -15.95 -15.47
N THR A 285 -14.64 -14.87 -16.08
CA THR A 285 -15.36 -14.18 -17.16
C THR A 285 -15.60 -15.06 -18.40
N GLY A 286 -14.79 -16.11 -18.57
CA GLY A 286 -14.99 -17.14 -19.60
C GLY A 286 -16.06 -18.18 -19.28
N GLY A 287 -16.60 -18.18 -18.04
CA GLY A 287 -17.63 -19.11 -17.58
C GLY A 287 -17.10 -20.38 -16.89
N ASP A 288 -15.78 -20.55 -16.80
CA ASP A 288 -15.18 -21.68 -16.09
C ASP A 288 -15.46 -21.60 -14.58
N ARG A 289 -15.70 -22.75 -13.96
CA ARG A 289 -16.01 -22.86 -12.54
C ARG A 289 -14.94 -23.63 -11.79
N TYR A 290 -14.50 -23.06 -10.68
CA TYR A 290 -13.53 -23.67 -9.77
C TYR A 290 -14.14 -23.79 -8.39
N SER A 291 -13.92 -24.91 -7.71
CA SER A 291 -14.42 -25.17 -6.35
C SER A 291 -13.31 -25.00 -5.34
N PHE A 292 -13.58 -24.24 -4.26
CA PHE A 292 -12.63 -23.95 -3.20
C PHE A 292 -13.28 -24.07 -1.82
N ASP A 293 -12.48 -24.43 -0.82
CA ASP A 293 -12.89 -24.45 0.58
C ASP A 293 -12.90 -23.02 1.17
N ALA A 294 -12.00 -22.16 0.69
CA ALA A 294 -11.88 -20.77 1.10
C ALA A 294 -11.36 -19.90 -0.05
N ILE A 295 -11.62 -18.60 0.03
CA ILE A 295 -11.20 -17.60 -0.96
C ILE A 295 -10.54 -16.43 -0.26
N VAL A 296 -9.36 -16.03 -0.74
CA VAL A 296 -8.72 -14.75 -0.40
C VAL A 296 -8.89 -13.79 -1.58
N SER A 297 -9.60 -12.69 -1.38
CA SER A 297 -9.73 -11.66 -2.41
C SER A 297 -8.69 -10.56 -2.19
N ASN A 298 -7.74 -10.48 -3.12
CA ASN A 298 -6.84 -9.33 -3.26
C ASN A 298 -7.34 -8.32 -4.30
N SER A 299 -8.56 -8.46 -4.77
CA SER A 299 -9.28 -7.38 -5.46
C SER A 299 -9.63 -6.27 -4.45
N ASP A 300 -9.88 -5.06 -4.94
CA ASP A 300 -10.39 -3.98 -4.07
C ASP A 300 -11.57 -4.47 -3.24
N ALA A 301 -11.58 -4.17 -1.92
CA ALA A 301 -12.59 -4.68 -0.99
C ALA A 301 -14.01 -4.22 -1.36
N VAL A 302 -14.14 -2.99 -1.87
CA VAL A 302 -15.42 -2.45 -2.35
C VAL A 302 -15.88 -3.19 -3.59
N ARG A 303 -14.97 -3.40 -4.56
CA ARG A 303 -15.23 -4.19 -5.76
C ARG A 303 -15.60 -5.63 -5.42
N THR A 304 -14.89 -6.26 -4.48
CA THR A 304 -15.18 -7.63 -4.03
C THR A 304 -16.64 -7.76 -3.59
N HIS A 305 -17.14 -6.82 -2.78
CA HIS A 305 -18.51 -6.88 -2.30
C HIS A 305 -19.54 -6.45 -3.33
N ARG A 306 -19.30 -5.36 -4.08
CA ARG A 306 -20.28 -4.83 -5.05
C ARG A 306 -20.40 -5.66 -6.31
N GLU A 307 -19.28 -6.13 -6.85
CA GLU A 307 -19.22 -6.78 -8.15
C GLU A 307 -19.09 -8.30 -8.04
N LEU A 308 -18.08 -8.81 -7.29
CA LEU A 308 -17.78 -10.23 -7.29
C LEU A 308 -18.79 -11.05 -6.43
N ILE A 309 -19.32 -10.47 -5.36
CA ILE A 309 -20.39 -11.06 -4.56
C ILE A 309 -21.75 -10.53 -5.01
N GLY A 310 -21.87 -9.21 -5.13
CA GLY A 310 -23.04 -8.50 -5.62
C GLY A 310 -24.30 -8.65 -4.75
N GLY A 311 -25.45 -8.33 -5.34
CA GLY A 311 -26.77 -8.56 -4.75
C GLY A 311 -27.00 -7.86 -3.40
N ALA A 312 -27.67 -8.53 -2.48
CA ALA A 312 -27.99 -7.98 -1.17
C ALA A 312 -26.76 -7.83 -0.26
N ALA A 313 -25.75 -8.69 -0.40
CA ALA A 313 -24.52 -8.62 0.38
C ALA A 313 -23.69 -7.38 0.01
N GLY A 314 -23.60 -7.03 -1.28
CA GLY A 314 -22.96 -5.81 -1.73
C GLY A 314 -23.65 -4.56 -1.20
N ARG A 315 -24.98 -4.50 -1.27
CA ARG A 315 -25.74 -3.37 -0.69
C ARG A 315 -25.53 -3.25 0.83
N HIS A 316 -25.55 -4.34 1.56
CA HIS A 316 -25.30 -4.34 3.00
C HIS A 316 -23.90 -3.84 3.36
N PHE A 317 -22.88 -4.18 2.57
CA PHE A 317 -21.54 -3.67 2.75
C PHE A 317 -21.50 -2.14 2.61
N ASP A 318 -22.20 -1.59 1.61
CA ASP A 318 -22.28 -0.15 1.38
C ASP A 318 -23.04 0.61 2.48
N GLU A 319 -24.11 -0.01 3.03
CA GLU A 319 -24.92 0.58 4.11
C GLU A 319 -24.18 0.67 5.44
N LYS A 320 -23.23 -0.23 5.69
CA LYS A 320 -22.47 -0.25 6.95
C LYS A 320 -21.53 0.93 7.12
N ARG A 321 -20.97 1.44 6.04
CA ARG A 321 -19.98 2.51 6.06
C ARG A 321 -19.90 3.20 4.69
N ALA A 322 -19.95 4.52 4.72
CA ALA A 322 -19.54 5.32 3.56
C ALA A 322 -18.03 5.18 3.36
N TYR A 323 -17.61 4.80 2.16
CA TYR A 323 -16.21 4.70 1.80
C TYR A 323 -15.84 5.85 0.85
N GLU A 324 -14.91 6.71 1.28
CA GLU A 324 -14.30 7.70 0.41
C GLU A 324 -13.06 7.08 -0.22
N PRO A 325 -12.91 7.15 -1.57
CA PRO A 325 -11.66 6.74 -2.21
C PRO A 325 -10.50 7.61 -1.71
N ALA A 326 -9.32 7.04 -1.57
CA ALA A 326 -8.09 7.81 -1.38
C ALA A 326 -7.74 8.58 -2.67
N CYS A 327 -6.74 9.45 -2.62
CA CYS A 327 -6.28 10.14 -3.81
C CYS A 327 -5.81 9.17 -4.90
N SER A 328 -5.84 9.67 -6.13
CA SER A 328 -5.21 9.07 -7.30
C SER A 328 -3.87 9.73 -7.57
N GLY A 329 -3.33 9.60 -8.77
CA GLY A 329 -2.13 10.29 -9.19
C GLY A 329 -1.97 10.35 -10.70
N VAL A 330 -1.19 11.33 -11.13
CA VAL A 330 -0.57 11.37 -12.45
C VAL A 330 0.88 10.94 -12.28
N VAL A 331 1.30 9.98 -13.10
CA VAL A 331 2.70 9.52 -13.14
C VAL A 331 3.28 9.87 -14.50
N LEU A 332 4.47 10.50 -14.49
CA LEU A 332 5.29 10.66 -15.69
C LEU A 332 6.49 9.71 -15.60
N TYR A 333 6.76 9.01 -16.68
CA TYR A 333 7.95 8.19 -16.90
C TYR A 333 8.83 8.92 -17.90
N LEU A 334 9.88 9.57 -17.42
CA LEU A 334 10.74 10.43 -18.23
C LEU A 334 12.11 9.78 -18.42
N GLY A 335 12.39 9.31 -19.62
CA GLY A 335 13.71 8.86 -20.01
C GLY A 335 14.57 10.07 -20.37
N LEU A 336 15.59 10.34 -19.56
CA LEU A 336 16.48 11.48 -19.76
C LEU A 336 17.79 11.03 -20.39
N ASN A 337 18.30 11.81 -21.37
CA ASN A 337 19.61 11.56 -22.00
C ASN A 337 20.78 11.94 -21.08
N GLN A 338 20.53 12.73 -20.02
CA GLN A 338 21.49 13.11 -19.00
C GLN A 338 20.80 13.25 -17.65
N ARG A 339 21.35 12.60 -16.61
CA ARG A 339 20.82 12.70 -15.24
C ARG A 339 21.17 14.04 -14.60
N TYR A 340 20.46 14.34 -13.51
CA TYR A 340 20.73 15.49 -12.64
C TYR A 340 21.50 15.03 -11.40
N ASP A 341 22.77 15.42 -11.28
CA ASP A 341 23.65 14.96 -10.19
C ASP A 341 23.27 15.53 -8.81
N HIS A 342 22.43 16.58 -8.75
CA HIS A 342 21.96 17.16 -7.49
C HIS A 342 20.71 16.47 -6.94
N LEU A 343 20.08 15.55 -7.68
CA LEU A 343 18.99 14.73 -7.16
C LEU A 343 19.54 13.57 -6.31
N ALA A 344 18.78 13.18 -5.30
CA ALA A 344 18.94 11.92 -4.60
C ALA A 344 18.24 10.78 -5.38
N HIS A 345 18.14 9.58 -4.80
CA HIS A 345 17.32 8.53 -5.39
C HIS A 345 15.83 8.85 -5.24
N HIS A 346 15.42 9.35 -4.07
CA HIS A 346 14.08 9.84 -3.81
C HIS A 346 14.11 11.32 -3.51
N ASP A 347 13.30 12.09 -4.23
CA ASP A 347 13.20 13.53 -4.03
C ASP A 347 11.74 13.94 -3.91
N PHE A 348 11.47 14.96 -3.09
CA PHE A 348 10.18 15.61 -2.98
C PHE A 348 10.31 17.10 -3.29
N VAL A 349 9.54 17.55 -4.26
CA VAL A 349 9.43 18.96 -4.65
C VAL A 349 8.11 19.46 -4.09
N PHE A 350 8.17 20.07 -2.91
CA PHE A 350 6.95 20.38 -2.15
C PHE A 350 6.14 21.53 -2.75
N SER A 351 4.82 21.44 -2.61
CA SER A 351 3.89 22.55 -2.81
C SER A 351 4.20 23.69 -1.81
N ARG A 352 3.81 24.91 -2.14
CA ARG A 352 3.91 26.06 -1.22
C ARG A 352 3.03 25.90 0.01
N ASP A 353 1.91 25.23 -0.14
CA ASP A 353 0.93 25.02 0.90
C ASP A 353 0.27 23.64 0.76
N ALA A 354 0.66 22.71 1.64
CA ALA A 354 0.10 21.37 1.67
C ALA A 354 -1.39 21.35 1.99
N HIS A 355 -1.89 22.29 2.81
CA HIS A 355 -3.29 22.39 3.14
C HIS A 355 -4.12 22.78 1.91
N GLU A 356 -3.66 23.76 1.12
CA GLU A 356 -4.30 24.14 -0.14
C GLU A 356 -4.28 22.97 -1.13
N GLU A 357 -3.15 22.26 -1.27
CA GLU A 357 -3.02 21.09 -2.15
C GLU A 357 -4.06 20.03 -1.83
N PHE A 358 -4.19 19.63 -0.57
CA PHE A 358 -5.16 18.61 -0.15
C PHE A 358 -6.62 19.10 -0.26
N ARG A 359 -6.88 20.39 -0.07
CA ARG A 359 -8.19 21.00 -0.32
C ARG A 359 -8.59 20.87 -1.80
N TYR A 360 -7.66 21.11 -2.73
CA TYR A 360 -7.93 20.86 -4.16
C TYR A 360 -8.27 19.39 -4.41
N ILE A 361 -7.47 18.47 -3.87
CA ILE A 361 -7.62 17.03 -4.10
C ILE A 361 -8.94 16.49 -3.56
N TYR A 362 -9.28 16.81 -2.31
CA TYR A 362 -10.40 16.16 -1.62
C TYR A 362 -11.68 16.99 -1.62
N ASP A 363 -11.61 18.30 -1.35
CA ASP A 363 -12.80 19.13 -1.21
C ASP A 363 -13.30 19.61 -2.57
N LEU A 364 -12.41 20.16 -3.40
CA LEU A 364 -12.77 20.66 -4.73
C LEU A 364 -12.86 19.53 -5.76
N GLY A 365 -12.09 18.46 -5.57
CA GLY A 365 -12.00 17.35 -6.52
C GLY A 365 -11.29 17.75 -7.82
N GLU A 366 -10.31 18.64 -7.74
CA GLU A 366 -9.54 19.17 -8.87
C GLU A 366 -8.04 18.95 -8.67
N PRO A 367 -7.25 18.76 -9.73
CA PRO A 367 -5.79 18.73 -9.62
C PRO A 367 -5.25 20.02 -9.02
N ALA A 368 -4.34 19.93 -8.05
CA ALA A 368 -3.76 21.10 -7.42
C ALA A 368 -2.93 21.93 -8.42
N PRO A 369 -3.07 23.29 -8.45
CA PRO A 369 -2.32 24.14 -9.36
C PRO A 369 -0.83 24.27 -8.99
N ASP A 370 -0.47 23.95 -7.76
CA ASP A 370 0.90 23.86 -7.25
C ASP A 370 1.10 22.54 -6.48
N PRO A 371 1.31 21.43 -7.20
CA PRO A 371 1.36 20.12 -6.57
C PRO A 371 2.73 19.83 -5.93
N THR A 372 2.74 18.98 -4.92
CA THR A 372 3.95 18.26 -4.50
C THR A 372 4.28 17.19 -5.53
N CYS A 373 5.52 17.21 -6.07
CA CYS A 373 6.01 16.19 -6.98
C CYS A 373 6.97 15.26 -6.23
N TYR A 374 6.69 13.97 -6.26
CA TYR A 374 7.63 12.95 -5.84
C TYR A 374 8.44 12.47 -7.05
N LEU A 375 9.74 12.37 -6.90
CA LEU A 375 10.66 11.90 -7.92
C LEU A 375 11.38 10.62 -7.44
N ALA A 376 11.62 9.70 -8.38
CA ALA A 376 12.61 8.65 -8.19
C ALA A 376 13.60 8.69 -9.36
N SER A 377 14.82 9.14 -9.07
CA SER A 377 15.97 9.18 -9.99
C SER A 377 16.69 7.84 -9.88
N THR A 378 16.23 6.86 -10.66
CA THR A 378 16.60 5.46 -10.45
C THR A 378 18.07 5.20 -10.78
N ALA A 379 18.62 5.86 -11.78
CA ALA A 379 20.02 5.69 -12.20
C ALA A 379 21.05 6.16 -11.16
N GLN A 380 20.63 6.89 -10.10
CA GLN A 380 21.51 7.24 -8.98
C GLN A 380 22.05 5.99 -8.24
N ILE A 381 21.22 4.97 -8.11
CA ILE A 381 21.55 3.72 -7.39
C ILE A 381 21.68 2.54 -8.35
N ASP A 382 20.87 2.50 -9.41
CA ASP A 382 20.87 1.43 -10.40
C ASP A 382 21.13 1.98 -11.81
N PRO A 383 22.39 2.19 -12.18
CA PRO A 383 22.73 2.74 -13.50
C PRO A 383 22.24 1.90 -14.69
N ALA A 384 21.90 0.62 -14.46
CA ALA A 384 21.33 -0.24 -15.48
C ALA A 384 19.86 0.08 -15.81
N SER A 385 19.24 1.00 -15.08
CA SER A 385 17.87 1.47 -15.33
C SER A 385 17.74 2.39 -16.56
N ALA A 386 18.85 2.93 -17.06
CA ALA A 386 18.87 3.87 -18.19
C ALA A 386 20.08 3.66 -19.10
N PRO A 387 20.06 4.18 -20.33
CA PRO A 387 21.25 4.29 -21.15
C PRO A 387 22.38 5.06 -20.46
N ALA A 388 23.62 4.80 -20.83
CA ALA A 388 24.81 5.37 -20.19
C ALA A 388 24.74 6.90 -20.07
N GLY A 389 24.85 7.42 -18.86
CA GLY A 389 24.77 8.86 -18.52
C GLY A 389 23.35 9.41 -18.41
N GLY A 390 22.34 8.65 -18.81
CA GLY A 390 20.92 9.00 -18.70
C GLY A 390 20.31 8.70 -17.34
N ASP A 391 19.01 8.92 -17.23
CA ASP A 391 18.21 8.58 -16.05
C ASP A 391 16.81 8.11 -16.43
N ALA A 392 16.29 7.16 -15.68
CA ALA A 392 14.88 6.77 -15.69
C ALA A 392 14.17 7.54 -14.56
N LEU A 393 13.78 8.77 -14.84
CA LEU A 393 13.14 9.65 -13.86
C LEU A 393 11.63 9.37 -13.77
N TYR A 394 11.21 8.83 -12.65
CA TYR A 394 9.80 8.67 -12.30
C TYR A 394 9.30 9.92 -11.58
N VAL A 395 8.14 10.45 -11.97
CA VAL A 395 7.52 11.61 -11.33
C VAL A 395 6.07 11.27 -10.98
N LEU A 396 5.71 11.32 -9.71
CA LEU A 396 4.34 11.13 -9.23
C LEU A 396 3.81 12.43 -8.63
N VAL A 397 2.60 12.79 -9.01
CA VAL A 397 1.83 13.87 -8.42
C VAL A 397 0.48 13.34 -7.97
N HIS A 398 0.09 13.61 -6.72
CA HIS A 398 -1.22 13.24 -6.23
C HIS A 398 -2.31 14.09 -6.90
N THR A 399 -3.42 13.43 -7.25
CA THR A 399 -4.59 14.05 -7.87
C THR A 399 -5.86 13.51 -7.21
N PRO A 400 -7.02 14.16 -7.41
CA PRO A 400 -8.29 13.58 -7.00
C PRO A 400 -8.49 12.19 -7.60
N TYR A 401 -9.23 11.33 -6.91
CA TYR A 401 -9.81 10.16 -7.52
C TYR A 401 -10.82 10.58 -8.63
N LEU A 402 -11.12 9.68 -9.55
CA LEU A 402 -12.01 9.97 -10.69
C LEU A 402 -13.35 10.51 -10.22
N ARG A 403 -13.68 11.70 -10.69
CA ARG A 403 -14.98 12.35 -10.56
C ARG A 403 -15.72 12.28 -11.92
N PRO A 404 -17.07 12.36 -11.95
CA PRO A 404 -17.84 12.25 -13.20
C PRO A 404 -17.49 13.30 -14.27
N HIS A 405 -16.95 14.45 -13.87
CA HIS A 405 -16.58 15.55 -14.78
C HIS A 405 -15.12 15.46 -15.28
N HIS A 406 -14.32 14.51 -14.81
CA HIS A 406 -12.93 14.39 -15.23
C HIS A 406 -12.82 13.77 -16.62
N ASP A 407 -12.20 14.50 -17.54
CA ASP A 407 -11.74 14.02 -18.85
C ASP A 407 -10.21 14.14 -18.90
N TRP A 408 -9.53 13.10 -18.41
CA TRP A 408 -8.06 13.10 -18.33
C TRP A 408 -7.39 13.16 -19.71
N SER A 409 -8.06 12.76 -20.79
CA SER A 409 -7.52 12.93 -22.14
C SER A 409 -7.34 14.41 -22.53
N LYS A 410 -8.17 15.28 -21.98
CA LYS A 410 -8.10 16.74 -22.17
C LYS A 410 -7.33 17.46 -21.08
N MET A 411 -7.43 16.99 -19.84
CA MET A 411 -6.80 17.65 -18.68
C MET A 411 -5.29 17.41 -18.64
N PHE A 412 -4.83 16.20 -19.01
CA PHE A 412 -3.44 15.77 -18.83
C PHE A 412 -2.42 16.68 -19.54
N PRO A 413 -2.57 17.10 -20.82
CA PRO A 413 -1.54 17.92 -21.48
C PRO A 413 -1.25 19.23 -20.74
N ALA A 414 -2.27 19.91 -20.23
CA ALA A 414 -2.10 21.13 -19.46
C ALA A 414 -1.49 20.85 -18.08
N TYR A 415 -1.93 19.78 -17.41
CA TYR A 415 -1.43 19.44 -16.09
C TYR A 415 0.02 18.91 -16.12
N ARG A 416 0.41 18.21 -17.18
CA ARG A 416 1.81 17.87 -17.46
C ARG A 416 2.70 19.11 -17.44
N GLN A 417 2.27 20.21 -18.08
CA GLN A 417 3.06 21.45 -18.08
C GLN A 417 3.19 22.05 -16.69
N VAL A 418 2.12 22.03 -15.89
CA VAL A 418 2.17 22.46 -14.47
C VAL A 418 3.23 21.68 -13.71
N ILE A 419 3.31 20.35 -13.91
CA ILE A 419 4.31 19.49 -13.26
C ILE A 419 5.72 19.88 -13.71
N LEU A 420 5.97 19.98 -15.01
CA LEU A 420 7.30 20.33 -15.51
C LEU A 420 7.75 21.72 -15.07
N ASP A 421 6.85 22.70 -15.08
CA ASP A 421 7.17 24.06 -14.59
C ASP A 421 7.46 24.08 -13.09
N LYS A 422 6.79 23.24 -12.30
CA LYS A 422 7.12 23.03 -10.88
C LYS A 422 8.52 22.49 -10.71
N LEU A 423 8.91 21.46 -11.45
CA LEU A 423 10.23 20.86 -11.38
C LEU A 423 11.34 21.86 -11.79
N LYS A 424 11.10 22.65 -12.83
CA LYS A 424 12.03 23.71 -13.25
C LYS A 424 12.23 24.76 -12.17
N ARG A 425 11.12 25.26 -11.61
CA ARG A 425 11.12 26.39 -10.67
C ARG A 425 11.71 26.01 -9.31
N THR A 426 11.28 24.87 -8.76
CA THR A 426 11.55 24.54 -7.36
C THR A 426 12.70 23.55 -7.20
N ALA A 427 12.85 22.58 -8.10
CA ALA A 427 13.93 21.58 -8.05
C ALA A 427 15.12 21.92 -8.97
N GLY A 428 15.09 23.03 -9.70
CA GLY A 428 16.20 23.47 -10.56
C GLY A 428 16.39 22.62 -11.83
N LEU A 429 15.37 21.85 -12.26
CA LEU A 429 15.46 21.04 -13.49
C LEU A 429 15.16 21.89 -14.74
N THR A 430 15.90 23.00 -14.91
CA THR A 430 15.59 24.09 -15.85
C THR A 430 15.54 23.67 -17.32
N ASP A 431 16.28 22.64 -17.69
CA ASP A 431 16.41 22.10 -19.05
C ASP A 431 15.74 20.70 -19.21
N ILE A 432 14.78 20.36 -18.34
CA ILE A 432 14.20 19.02 -18.32
C ILE A 432 13.57 18.63 -19.66
N GLU A 433 12.90 19.56 -20.34
CA GLU A 433 12.25 19.27 -21.64
C GLU A 433 13.27 18.93 -22.73
N ASP A 434 14.49 19.55 -22.68
CA ASP A 434 15.56 19.26 -23.61
C ASP A 434 16.24 17.92 -23.34
N ARG A 435 16.17 17.43 -22.07
CA ARG A 435 16.72 16.13 -21.67
C ARG A 435 15.79 14.95 -21.91
N ILE A 436 14.48 15.17 -22.06
CA ILE A 436 13.52 14.10 -22.29
C ILE A 436 13.71 13.52 -23.70
N VAL A 437 14.07 12.25 -23.77
CA VAL A 437 14.16 11.47 -25.04
C VAL A 437 13.13 10.37 -25.12
N PHE A 438 12.51 10.02 -23.99
CA PHE A 438 11.38 9.11 -23.89
C PHE A 438 10.37 9.65 -22.85
N GLU A 439 9.09 9.52 -23.15
CA GLU A 439 8.02 9.88 -22.22
C GLU A 439 6.84 8.92 -22.34
N SER A 440 6.35 8.51 -21.18
CA SER A 440 5.07 7.82 -21.02
C SER A 440 4.38 8.32 -19.76
N ALA A 441 3.09 8.07 -19.61
CA ALA A 441 2.35 8.52 -18.44
C ALA A 441 1.26 7.54 -18.03
N LEU A 442 0.84 7.63 -16.76
CA LEU A 442 -0.42 7.07 -16.25
C LEU A 442 -1.25 8.18 -15.64
N THR A 443 -2.51 8.25 -16.03
CA THR A 443 -3.53 9.11 -15.44
C THR A 443 -4.43 8.33 -14.47
N PRO A 444 -5.26 8.98 -13.65
CA PRO A 444 -6.28 8.29 -12.86
C PRO A 444 -7.21 7.37 -13.67
N ALA A 445 -7.49 7.71 -14.94
CA ALA A 445 -8.29 6.88 -15.83
C ALA A 445 -7.55 5.57 -16.19
N ASP A 446 -6.26 5.67 -16.56
CA ASP A 446 -5.42 4.50 -16.86
C ASP A 446 -5.26 3.59 -15.64
N ILE A 447 -5.10 4.17 -14.45
CA ILE A 447 -5.00 3.44 -13.18
C ILE A 447 -6.30 2.67 -12.90
N HIS A 448 -7.46 3.31 -13.11
CA HIS A 448 -8.76 2.67 -12.92
C HIS A 448 -8.95 1.48 -13.88
N GLU A 449 -8.69 1.68 -15.15
CA GLU A 449 -8.82 0.65 -16.19
C GLU A 449 -7.87 -0.53 -15.94
N ARG A 450 -6.58 -0.22 -15.71
CA ARG A 450 -5.53 -1.22 -15.56
C ARG A 450 -5.70 -2.07 -14.31
N TYR A 451 -6.05 -1.45 -13.17
CA TYR A 451 -6.04 -2.13 -11.86
C TYR A 451 -7.43 -2.36 -11.27
N ARG A 452 -8.49 -1.81 -11.85
CA ARG A 452 -9.89 -1.89 -11.36
C ARG A 452 -10.02 -1.51 -9.88
N VAL A 453 -9.29 -0.48 -9.48
CA VAL A 453 -9.37 0.09 -8.14
C VAL A 453 -10.51 1.08 -8.04
N LEU A 454 -11.05 1.29 -6.84
CA LEU A 454 -12.16 2.20 -6.58
C LEU A 454 -11.86 3.61 -7.12
N ASN A 455 -12.59 4.06 -8.15
CA ASN A 455 -12.46 5.37 -8.77
C ASN A 455 -11.01 5.79 -9.11
N GLY A 456 -10.15 4.85 -9.50
CA GLY A 456 -8.74 5.13 -9.80
C GLY A 456 -7.86 5.44 -8.58
N ALA A 457 -8.35 5.26 -7.36
CA ALA A 457 -7.58 5.51 -6.14
C ALA A 457 -6.37 4.57 -6.04
N ILE A 458 -5.16 5.15 -5.89
CA ILE A 458 -3.94 4.32 -5.79
C ILE A 458 -3.81 3.64 -4.43
N TYR A 459 -4.37 4.23 -3.39
CA TYR A 459 -4.27 3.75 -1.99
C TYR A 459 -5.56 3.10 -1.48
N GLY A 460 -6.57 2.89 -2.34
CA GLY A 460 -7.85 2.28 -1.97
C GLY A 460 -8.77 3.25 -1.23
N ILE A 461 -9.13 2.95 0.02
CA ILE A 461 -10.02 3.77 0.86
C ILE A 461 -9.19 4.79 1.65
N SER A 462 -9.63 6.06 1.71
CA SER A 462 -8.97 7.13 2.48
C SER A 462 -8.87 6.81 3.98
N SER A 463 -7.87 7.39 4.65
CA SER A 463 -7.69 7.27 6.11
C SER A 463 -8.18 8.51 6.86
N HIS A 464 -9.16 9.23 6.30
CA HIS A 464 -9.76 10.40 6.92
C HIS A 464 -10.71 10.05 8.07
N GLY A 465 -10.80 10.95 9.04
CA GLY A 465 -11.66 10.82 10.21
C GLY A 465 -10.93 10.34 11.46
N MET A 466 -11.01 11.16 12.52
CA MET A 466 -10.24 11.01 13.77
C MET A 466 -10.47 9.68 14.51
N PHE A 467 -11.63 9.05 14.35
CA PHE A 467 -11.99 7.82 15.08
C PHE A 467 -12.05 6.58 14.20
N HIS A 468 -12.25 6.75 12.89
CA HIS A 468 -12.50 5.63 11.99
C HIS A 468 -11.51 5.54 10.82
N GLY A 469 -10.73 6.60 10.57
CA GLY A 469 -9.84 6.70 9.42
C GLY A 469 -8.76 5.60 9.36
N ALA A 470 -8.28 5.14 10.50
CA ALA A 470 -7.31 4.05 10.57
C ALA A 470 -7.90 2.66 10.24
N PHE A 471 -9.23 2.47 10.35
CA PHE A 471 -9.85 1.17 10.16
C PHE A 471 -10.28 0.97 8.70
N LYS A 472 -9.81 -0.09 8.09
CA LYS A 472 -10.24 -0.61 6.78
C LYS A 472 -11.16 -1.82 6.99
N PRO A 473 -11.85 -2.34 5.96
CA PRO A 473 -12.53 -3.63 6.04
C PRO A 473 -11.61 -4.72 6.62
N ALA A 474 -12.13 -5.50 7.58
CA ALA A 474 -11.38 -6.57 8.21
C ALA A 474 -10.96 -7.64 7.19
N ASN A 475 -9.82 -8.30 7.43
CA ASN A 475 -9.35 -9.36 6.55
C ASN A 475 -10.28 -10.59 6.58
N ARG A 476 -10.84 -10.94 7.74
CA ARG A 476 -11.85 -12.01 7.87
C ARG A 476 -13.24 -11.44 7.63
N SER A 477 -14.00 -11.96 6.67
CA SER A 477 -15.41 -11.60 6.49
C SER A 477 -16.24 -12.11 7.68
N LYS A 478 -17.06 -11.22 8.25
CA LYS A 478 -18.04 -11.59 9.30
C LYS A 478 -19.37 -12.06 8.73
N GLU A 479 -19.58 -11.92 7.43
CA GLU A 479 -20.84 -12.19 6.75
C GLU A 479 -20.80 -13.45 5.89
N ILE A 480 -19.62 -13.81 5.40
CA ILE A 480 -19.43 -14.93 4.48
C ILE A 480 -18.28 -15.77 5.00
N SER A 481 -18.58 -16.98 5.46
CA SER A 481 -17.58 -17.93 5.94
C SER A 481 -16.65 -18.36 4.79
N GLY A 482 -15.36 -18.48 5.08
CA GLY A 482 -14.35 -18.84 4.08
C GLY A 482 -13.96 -17.71 3.13
N LEU A 483 -14.50 -16.48 3.31
CA LEU A 483 -14.07 -15.30 2.55
C LEU A 483 -13.11 -14.45 3.37
N TYR A 484 -11.96 -14.12 2.77
CA TYR A 484 -10.95 -13.26 3.36
C TYR A 484 -10.58 -12.15 2.38
N LEU A 485 -10.25 -10.96 2.90
CA LEU A 485 -9.85 -9.79 2.13
C LEU A 485 -8.38 -9.48 2.37
N ALA A 486 -7.65 -9.10 1.33
CA ALA A 486 -6.26 -8.71 1.41
C ALA A 486 -5.97 -7.53 0.46
N GLY A 487 -5.05 -6.66 0.83
CA GLY A 487 -4.63 -5.53 -0.03
C GLY A 487 -4.86 -4.16 0.58
N GLY A 488 -4.59 -3.10 -0.19
CA GLY A 488 -4.62 -1.73 0.30
C GLY A 488 -6.00 -1.21 0.71
N ALA A 489 -7.08 -1.79 0.19
CA ALA A 489 -8.46 -1.49 0.59
C ALA A 489 -8.97 -2.38 1.75
N ALA A 490 -8.14 -3.28 2.27
CA ALA A 490 -8.38 -4.11 3.44
C ALA A 490 -7.39 -3.75 4.57
N HIS A 491 -7.68 -4.20 5.80
CA HIS A 491 -6.80 -4.00 6.95
C HIS A 491 -5.39 -4.63 6.72
N PRO A 492 -4.28 -3.99 7.14
CA PRO A 492 -4.17 -2.68 7.81
C PRO A 492 -4.23 -1.47 6.87
N GLY A 493 -4.12 -1.63 5.56
CA GLY A 493 -4.22 -0.56 4.58
C GLY A 493 -3.13 -0.58 3.51
N PRO A 494 -2.95 0.54 2.78
CA PRO A 494 -1.98 0.66 1.69
C PRO A 494 -0.53 0.82 2.16
N GLY A 495 0.40 0.75 1.21
CA GLY A 495 1.85 0.72 1.39
C GLY A 495 2.41 -0.69 1.21
N MET A 496 3.61 -0.84 0.63
CA MET A 496 4.17 -2.16 0.32
C MET A 496 4.19 -3.11 1.54
N PRO A 497 4.75 -2.73 2.70
CA PRO A 497 4.76 -3.62 3.86
C PRO A 497 3.35 -3.90 4.38
N MET A 498 2.47 -2.89 4.36
CA MET A 498 1.10 -3.04 4.87
C MET A 498 0.25 -3.96 4.01
N VAL A 499 0.36 -3.91 2.68
CA VAL A 499 -0.37 -4.83 1.80
C VAL A 499 0.16 -6.26 1.93
N MET A 500 1.47 -6.45 2.12
CA MET A 500 2.04 -7.78 2.40
C MET A 500 1.55 -8.31 3.77
N MET A 501 1.54 -7.47 4.80
CA MET A 501 0.96 -7.79 6.10
C MET A 501 -0.54 -8.12 5.98
N SER A 502 -1.30 -7.39 5.17
CA SER A 502 -2.72 -7.68 4.89
C SER A 502 -2.91 -9.09 4.33
N GLY A 503 -2.06 -9.50 3.38
CA GLY A 503 -2.05 -10.85 2.83
C GLY A 503 -1.71 -11.90 3.89
N TRP A 504 -0.70 -11.64 4.70
CA TRP A 504 -0.30 -12.50 5.80
C TRP A 504 -1.41 -12.66 6.85
N ILE A 505 -2.07 -11.56 7.25
CA ILE A 505 -3.20 -11.59 8.21
C ILE A 505 -4.39 -12.38 7.66
N ALA A 506 -4.70 -12.21 6.36
CA ALA A 506 -5.75 -13.00 5.70
C ALA A 506 -5.43 -14.49 5.73
N ALA A 507 -4.18 -14.86 5.41
CA ALA A 507 -3.70 -16.25 5.46
C ALA A 507 -3.72 -16.82 6.88
N ASP A 508 -3.23 -16.06 7.86
CA ASP A 508 -3.20 -16.46 9.27
C ASP A 508 -4.61 -16.67 9.84
N SER A 509 -5.53 -15.76 9.49
CA SER A 509 -6.95 -15.87 9.87
C SER A 509 -7.61 -17.09 9.24
N LEU A 510 -7.30 -17.41 7.98
CA LEU A 510 -7.81 -18.58 7.26
C LEU A 510 -7.29 -19.88 7.88
N ASP A 511 -5.99 -19.95 8.14
CA ASP A 511 -5.36 -21.12 8.75
C ASP A 511 -5.93 -21.39 10.17
N ALA A 512 -6.13 -20.33 10.95
CA ALA A 512 -6.81 -20.46 12.25
C ALA A 512 -8.24 -21.01 12.16
N ASP A 513 -8.95 -20.73 11.06
CA ASP A 513 -10.32 -21.22 10.81
C ASP A 513 -10.34 -22.60 10.11
N ALA A 514 -9.19 -23.14 9.70
CA ALA A 514 -9.09 -24.30 8.81
C ALA A 514 -9.85 -25.54 9.31
N GLN A 515 -9.79 -25.85 10.60
CA GLN A 515 -10.50 -27.01 11.16
C GLN A 515 -12.03 -26.89 10.99
N GLY A 516 -12.58 -25.69 11.24
CA GLY A 516 -14.01 -25.43 11.03
C GLY A 516 -14.43 -25.52 9.56
N LEU A 517 -13.58 -25.02 8.66
CA LEU A 517 -13.82 -25.08 7.22
C LEU A 517 -13.74 -26.51 6.67
N LEU A 518 -12.81 -27.34 7.16
CA LEU A 518 -12.72 -28.77 6.82
C LEU A 518 -13.94 -29.55 7.30
N ALA A 519 -14.42 -29.28 8.51
CA ALA A 519 -15.66 -29.90 9.03
C ALA A 519 -16.87 -29.54 8.16
N ALA A 520 -17.01 -28.30 7.73
CA ALA A 520 -18.06 -27.84 6.83
C ALA A 520 -17.98 -28.49 5.44
N ARG A 521 -16.77 -28.75 4.92
CA ARG A 521 -16.54 -29.49 3.66
C ARG A 521 -17.07 -30.92 3.75
N THR A 522 -16.75 -31.63 4.84
CA THR A 522 -17.17 -33.01 5.05
C THR A 522 -18.71 -33.13 5.09
N LEU A 523 -19.40 -32.19 5.74
CA LEU A 523 -20.86 -32.14 5.76
C LEU A 523 -21.47 -31.92 4.38
N ARG A 524 -20.87 -31.05 3.54
CA ARG A 524 -21.35 -30.82 2.16
C ARG A 524 -21.21 -32.07 1.27
N SER A 525 -20.09 -32.77 1.39
CA SER A 525 -19.82 -33.98 0.60
C SER A 525 -20.71 -35.18 1.03
N SER A 526 -21.32 -35.17 2.23
CA SER A 526 -22.22 -36.19 2.71
C SER A 526 -23.69 -35.94 2.30
N VAL A 527 -24.03 -34.76 1.78
CA VAL A 527 -25.40 -34.35 1.37
C VAL A 527 -25.54 -34.30 -0.17
N ALA A 528 -24.42 -34.28 -0.91
CA ALA A 528 -24.38 -34.37 -2.37
C ALA A 528 -24.29 -35.84 -2.83
#